data_866776526e830e6fb8a51536c817579d
#
_entry.id   866776526e830e6fb8a51536c817579d
#
_cell.length_a   1.000
_cell.length_b   1.000
_cell.length_c   1.000
_cell.angle_alpha   90.00
_cell.angle_beta   90.00
_cell.angle_gamma   90.00
#
_symmetry.space_group_name_H-M   'P 1'
#
loop_
_entity.id
_entity.type
_entity.pdbx_description
1 polymer ?
#
loop_
_entity_poly.entity_id
_entity_poly.type
_entity_poly.pdbx_seq_one_letter_code
_entity_poly.pdbx_strand_id
1 'polypeptide(L)'
;MTAPSDLKRIYTGCCSRGEKLPINFAVGSHPIDFMAAGMRIPADEITLVSTLRGEPVPLVKGITNDVRVPADAEMVIEGYLDEHGYVEPDGPYGEYVGYYGPMHQDPVFHVTAITMREDVLHQTLLHGAGPKIHRAESVHLLSVRLQAQASDILKSSNINVADVYVPPGSAEGQHLRVSIFQEQLGQAQSAIAALFGSMFSLKHIFIVDDDINIRDEHQWEWAFVSRFQADRDMISYKGMPGMPMDPSVEDGPFGTKAGFDLTLPLQRRDELMMTAATAPILEGPVRYKTVNQALEKDAPLYFSELMTALGSRDGREITVQLDELRAKGRLMRDCDGRYLIGEAPKGKTGLFDPQHKDPNV
;
A
#
# COMPACT_ATOMS: atom_id res chain seq x y z
N MET A 1 -18.77 21.13 -4.72
CA MET A 1 -18.34 21.21 -3.28
C MET A 1 -19.15 20.29 -2.35
N THR A 2 -19.33 19.03 -2.67
CA THR A 2 -20.21 18.11 -1.91
C THR A 2 -19.59 17.59 -0.61
N ALA A 3 -18.26 17.42 -0.56
CA ALA A 3 -17.56 16.91 0.63
C ALA A 3 -17.41 17.99 1.73
N PRO A 4 -17.39 17.60 3.02
CA PRO A 4 -17.04 18.52 4.10
C PRO A 4 -15.62 19.08 3.88
N SER A 5 -15.51 20.41 3.79
CA SER A 5 -14.23 21.12 3.60
C SER A 5 -14.30 22.49 4.26
N ASP A 6 -13.14 23.10 4.52
CA ASP A 6 -13.09 24.47 5.04
C ASP A 6 -13.72 25.46 4.08
N LEU A 7 -13.50 25.30 2.78
CA LEU A 7 -14.14 26.13 1.78
C LEU A 7 -15.69 26.06 1.85
N LYS A 8 -16.25 24.84 1.99
CA LYS A 8 -17.70 24.67 2.18
C LYS A 8 -18.20 25.36 3.46
N ARG A 9 -17.48 25.23 4.56
CA ARG A 9 -17.81 25.86 5.84
C ARG A 9 -17.79 27.40 5.72
N ILE A 10 -16.74 27.96 5.11
CA ILE A 10 -16.59 29.40 4.89
C ILE A 10 -17.74 29.91 4.00
N TYR A 11 -17.97 29.24 2.87
CA TYR A 11 -19.01 29.63 1.92
C TYR A 11 -20.42 29.60 2.54
N THR A 12 -20.76 28.51 3.27
CA THR A 12 -22.05 28.43 3.98
C THR A 12 -22.21 29.57 5.00
N GLY A 13 -21.12 29.94 5.68
CA GLY A 13 -21.10 31.10 6.57
C GLY A 13 -21.34 32.42 5.84
N CYS A 14 -20.79 32.62 4.65
CA CYS A 14 -21.06 33.78 3.82
C CYS A 14 -22.54 33.81 3.37
N CYS A 15 -23.08 32.74 2.84
CA CYS A 15 -24.48 32.63 2.45
C CYS A 15 -25.43 32.98 3.61
N SER A 16 -25.16 32.51 4.82
CA SER A 16 -25.99 32.79 6.00
C SER A 16 -26.04 34.31 6.38
N ARG A 17 -25.04 35.07 5.93
CA ARG A 17 -24.97 36.53 6.12
C ARG A 17 -25.38 37.34 4.88
N GLY A 18 -25.74 36.67 3.79
CA GLY A 18 -26.02 37.33 2.50
C GLY A 18 -24.76 37.95 1.87
N GLU A 19 -23.60 37.36 2.09
CA GLU A 19 -22.31 37.85 1.63
C GLU A 19 -21.75 36.99 0.50
N LYS A 20 -21.13 37.63 -0.49
CA LYS A 20 -20.34 36.97 -1.53
C LYS A 20 -19.01 36.51 -0.98
N LEU A 21 -18.51 35.38 -1.47
CA LEU A 21 -17.18 34.87 -1.09
C LEU A 21 -16.19 35.11 -2.24
N PRO A 22 -15.22 36.03 -2.10
CA PRO A 22 -14.15 36.19 -3.09
C PRO A 22 -13.30 34.89 -3.18
N ILE A 23 -13.07 34.46 -4.41
CA ILE A 23 -12.23 33.28 -4.70
C ILE A 23 -11.37 33.56 -5.94
N ASN A 24 -10.16 33.07 -5.94
CA ASN A 24 -9.29 33.06 -7.10
C ASN A 24 -8.81 31.62 -7.39
N PHE A 25 -8.92 31.21 -8.64
CA PHE A 25 -8.37 29.93 -9.12
C PHE A 25 -7.03 30.16 -9.77
N ALA A 26 -5.97 29.59 -9.19
CA ALA A 26 -4.66 29.50 -9.82
C ALA A 26 -4.61 28.27 -10.74
N VAL A 27 -4.31 28.50 -12.01
CA VAL A 27 -4.19 27.45 -13.04
C VAL A 27 -2.76 27.44 -13.53
N GLY A 28 -2.12 26.27 -13.59
CA GLY A 28 -0.73 26.14 -13.96
C GLY A 28 0.21 26.66 -12.85
N SER A 29 0.41 25.85 -11.85
CA SER A 29 1.38 26.09 -10.77
C SER A 29 2.25 24.87 -10.55
N HIS A 30 3.20 24.93 -9.63
CA HIS A 30 4.08 23.82 -9.32
C HIS A 30 3.26 22.61 -8.83
N PRO A 31 3.57 21.36 -9.23
CA PRO A 31 2.83 20.15 -8.81
C PRO A 31 2.71 19.99 -7.29
N ILE A 32 3.65 20.48 -6.52
CA ILE A 32 3.61 20.52 -5.05
C ILE A 32 2.39 21.31 -4.54
N ASP A 33 1.98 22.39 -5.22
CA ASP A 33 0.84 23.21 -4.84
C ASP A 33 -0.46 22.40 -4.93
N PHE A 34 -0.62 21.64 -6.02
CA PHE A 34 -1.74 20.73 -6.19
C PHE A 34 -1.78 19.65 -5.11
N MET A 35 -0.62 19.06 -4.80
CA MET A 35 -0.50 18.04 -3.76
C MET A 35 -0.86 18.61 -2.38
N ALA A 36 -0.32 19.80 -2.03
CA ALA A 36 -0.59 20.46 -0.77
C ALA A 36 -2.06 20.89 -0.63
N ALA A 37 -2.66 21.44 -1.69
CA ALA A 37 -4.08 21.84 -1.71
C ALA A 37 -5.05 20.66 -1.47
N GLY A 38 -4.63 19.43 -1.78
CA GLY A 38 -5.39 18.23 -1.47
C GLY A 38 -5.18 17.68 -0.04
N MET A 39 -4.26 18.24 0.75
CA MET A 39 -3.96 17.76 2.10
C MET A 39 -4.89 18.39 3.14
N ARG A 40 -5.40 17.56 4.05
CA ARG A 40 -6.14 18.01 5.22
C ARG A 40 -5.21 18.03 6.43
N ILE A 41 -4.65 19.20 6.71
CA ILE A 41 -3.75 19.40 7.84
C ILE A 41 -4.29 20.56 8.71
N PRO A 42 -4.06 20.55 10.01
CA PRO A 42 -4.44 21.66 10.90
C PRO A 42 -3.43 22.81 10.83
N ALA A 43 -3.05 23.22 9.63
CA ALA A 43 -2.06 24.26 9.37
C ALA A 43 -2.41 25.00 8.07
N ASP A 44 -1.77 26.15 7.87
CA ASP A 44 -1.91 26.96 6.65
C ASP A 44 -1.25 26.26 5.46
N GLU A 45 -2.00 26.07 4.37
CA GLU A 45 -1.57 25.35 3.18
C GLU A 45 -0.40 26.07 2.46
N ILE A 46 -0.33 27.40 2.50
CA ILE A 46 0.77 28.16 1.90
C ILE A 46 2.07 27.89 2.66
N THR A 47 2.00 27.77 3.98
CA THR A 47 3.13 27.36 4.80
C THR A 47 3.57 25.93 4.46
N LEU A 48 2.62 25.03 4.24
CA LEU A 48 2.93 23.66 3.80
C LEU A 48 3.61 23.66 2.43
N VAL A 49 3.09 24.41 1.45
CA VAL A 49 3.71 24.53 0.12
C VAL A 49 5.15 25.04 0.23
N SER A 50 5.35 26.12 1.02
CA SER A 50 6.69 26.67 1.25
C SER A 50 7.65 25.64 1.86
N THR A 51 7.16 24.85 2.82
CA THR A 51 7.95 23.78 3.45
C THR A 51 8.33 22.68 2.43
N LEU A 52 7.38 22.26 1.60
CA LEU A 52 7.60 21.23 0.58
C LEU A 52 8.50 21.71 -0.56
N ARG A 53 8.38 22.99 -0.95
CA ARG A 53 9.27 23.60 -1.95
C ARG A 53 10.68 23.85 -1.42
N GLY A 54 10.85 23.98 -0.10
CA GLY A 54 12.10 24.37 0.54
C GLY A 54 12.39 25.89 0.43
N GLU A 55 11.43 26.69 -0.01
CA GLU A 55 11.52 28.13 -0.19
C GLU A 55 10.17 28.83 0.00
N PRO A 56 10.15 30.13 0.37
CA PRO A 56 8.91 30.88 0.47
C PRO A 56 8.17 30.96 -0.86
N VAL A 57 6.86 30.74 -0.85
CA VAL A 57 6.02 30.94 -2.02
C VAL A 57 5.75 32.44 -2.21
N PRO A 58 6.17 33.05 -3.32
CA PRO A 58 5.82 34.44 -3.61
C PRO A 58 4.33 34.55 -3.89
N LEU A 59 3.66 35.45 -3.20
CA LEU A 59 2.23 35.71 -3.33
C LEU A 59 1.95 37.11 -3.84
N VAL A 60 0.98 37.24 -4.75
CA VAL A 60 0.44 38.50 -5.22
C VAL A 60 -1.05 38.58 -4.94
N LYS A 61 -1.58 39.80 -4.79
CA LYS A 61 -3.03 40.03 -4.69
C LYS A 61 -3.68 39.92 -6.07
N GLY A 62 -4.93 39.46 -6.07
CA GLY A 62 -5.79 39.65 -7.23
C GLY A 62 -5.95 41.12 -7.63
N ILE A 63 -6.30 41.38 -8.88
CA ILE A 63 -6.56 42.74 -9.37
C ILE A 63 -7.98 43.22 -9.07
N THR A 64 -8.91 42.29 -8.85
CA THR A 64 -10.34 42.60 -8.56
C THR A 64 -10.77 42.28 -7.14
N ASN A 65 -9.91 41.60 -6.37
CA ASN A 65 -10.14 41.27 -4.97
C ASN A 65 -8.82 41.12 -4.18
N ASP A 66 -8.92 41.00 -2.85
CA ASP A 66 -7.76 40.93 -1.97
C ASP A 66 -7.23 39.50 -1.74
N VAL A 67 -7.80 38.51 -2.40
CA VAL A 67 -7.34 37.09 -2.26
C VAL A 67 -5.95 36.94 -2.92
N ARG A 68 -5.03 36.39 -2.16
CA ARG A 68 -3.64 36.18 -2.63
C ARG A 68 -3.54 34.86 -3.40
N VAL A 69 -2.71 34.88 -4.44
CA VAL A 69 -2.41 33.73 -5.29
C VAL A 69 -0.90 33.57 -5.47
N PRO A 70 -0.40 32.37 -5.79
CA PRO A 70 1.00 32.20 -6.17
C PRO A 70 1.38 33.12 -7.36
N ALA A 71 2.46 33.86 -7.21
CA ALA A 71 2.92 34.82 -8.22
C ALA A 71 3.47 34.14 -9.48
N ASP A 72 3.81 32.87 -9.40
CA ASP A 72 4.32 32.03 -10.47
C ASP A 72 3.24 31.20 -11.20
N ALA A 73 1.96 31.40 -10.85
CA ALA A 73 0.86 30.77 -11.57
C ALA A 73 0.83 31.21 -13.05
N GLU A 74 0.53 30.27 -13.94
CA GLU A 74 0.41 30.56 -15.38
C GLU A 74 -0.80 31.43 -15.70
N MET A 75 -1.91 31.18 -15.03
CA MET A 75 -3.18 31.91 -15.17
C MET A 75 -3.88 32.01 -13.82
N VAL A 76 -4.58 33.11 -13.59
CA VAL A 76 -5.46 33.28 -12.44
C VAL A 76 -6.84 33.71 -12.92
N ILE A 77 -7.88 33.00 -12.49
CA ILE A 77 -9.27 33.32 -12.73
C ILE A 77 -9.81 33.89 -11.43
N GLU A 78 -10.08 35.19 -11.41
CA GLU A 78 -10.58 35.94 -10.25
C GLU A 78 -12.08 36.05 -10.26
N GLY A 79 -12.70 36.01 -9.09
CA GLY A 79 -14.13 36.14 -9.00
C GLY A 79 -14.68 35.97 -7.59
N TYR A 80 -15.94 35.58 -7.53
CA TYR A 80 -16.63 35.32 -6.28
C TYR A 80 -17.72 34.25 -6.46
N LEU A 81 -17.99 33.49 -5.41
CA LEU A 81 -19.22 32.71 -5.27
C LEU A 81 -20.30 33.65 -4.74
N ASP A 82 -21.51 33.62 -5.33
CA ASP A 82 -22.62 34.41 -4.85
C ASP A 82 -23.23 33.85 -3.55
N GLU A 83 -24.16 34.59 -2.97
CA GLU A 83 -24.82 34.30 -1.71
C GLU A 83 -25.98 33.31 -1.80
N HIS A 84 -26.31 32.84 -3.01
CA HIS A 84 -27.51 32.03 -3.26
C HIS A 84 -27.36 30.56 -2.88
N GLY A 85 -26.15 30.10 -2.61
CA GLY A 85 -25.89 28.73 -2.18
C GLY A 85 -25.76 27.73 -3.35
N TYR A 86 -26.17 26.52 -3.11
CA TYR A 86 -26.09 25.41 -4.04
C TYR A 86 -27.33 25.33 -4.92
N VAL A 87 -27.38 26.08 -6.01
CA VAL A 87 -28.59 26.32 -6.80
C VAL A 87 -28.52 25.89 -8.26
N GLU A 88 -27.31 25.77 -8.83
CA GLU A 88 -27.15 25.41 -10.23
C GLU A 88 -26.84 23.93 -10.38
N PRO A 89 -27.47 23.24 -11.35
CA PRO A 89 -27.15 21.82 -11.63
C PRO A 89 -25.75 21.68 -12.22
N ASP A 90 -24.99 20.76 -11.67
CA ASP A 90 -23.61 20.42 -12.10
C ASP A 90 -23.45 18.93 -12.36
N GLY A 91 -22.74 18.58 -13.44
CA GLY A 91 -22.54 17.22 -13.89
C GLY A 91 -23.53 16.77 -15.01
N PRO A 92 -23.61 15.45 -15.34
CA PRO A 92 -22.68 14.44 -14.91
C PRO A 92 -21.31 14.58 -15.60
N TYR A 93 -20.22 14.32 -14.90
CA TYR A 93 -18.87 14.30 -15.46
C TYR A 93 -18.08 13.08 -14.93
N GLY A 94 -16.97 12.73 -15.60
CA GLY A 94 -16.11 11.64 -15.19
C GLY A 94 -15.42 11.95 -13.86
N GLU A 95 -15.62 11.08 -12.87
CA GLU A 95 -15.03 11.22 -11.55
C GLU A 95 -13.71 10.48 -11.44
N TYR A 96 -12.92 10.80 -10.44
CA TYR A 96 -11.59 10.22 -10.21
C TYR A 96 -11.62 8.70 -9.96
N VAL A 97 -12.73 8.14 -9.53
CA VAL A 97 -12.93 6.68 -9.42
C VAL A 97 -13.11 5.98 -10.77
N GLY A 98 -13.18 6.71 -11.88
CA GLY A 98 -13.31 6.17 -13.23
C GLY A 98 -14.75 5.93 -13.70
N TYR A 99 -15.73 6.37 -12.96
CA TYR A 99 -17.16 6.34 -13.30
C TYR A 99 -17.74 7.75 -13.42
N TYR A 100 -18.93 7.89 -13.98
CA TYR A 100 -19.63 9.15 -13.96
C TYR A 100 -20.21 9.41 -12.57
N GLY A 101 -20.02 10.63 -12.07
CA GLY A 101 -20.67 11.12 -10.86
C GLY A 101 -22.15 11.45 -11.08
N PRO A 102 -22.96 11.45 -10.03
CA PRO A 102 -24.34 11.89 -10.12
C PRO A 102 -24.45 13.40 -10.36
N MET A 103 -25.57 13.81 -10.93
CA MET A 103 -25.94 15.24 -10.95
C MET A 103 -26.10 15.75 -9.51
N HIS A 104 -25.58 16.93 -9.24
CA HIS A 104 -25.75 17.64 -7.97
C HIS A 104 -25.94 19.14 -8.21
N GLN A 105 -26.16 19.90 -7.16
CA GLN A 105 -26.23 21.35 -7.24
C GLN A 105 -24.97 21.95 -6.64
N ASP A 106 -24.44 22.98 -7.34
CA ASP A 106 -23.25 23.71 -6.89
C ASP A 106 -23.49 25.23 -6.91
N PRO A 107 -22.63 25.98 -6.20
CA PRO A 107 -22.69 27.44 -6.24
C PRO A 107 -22.20 27.98 -7.59
N VAL A 108 -22.70 29.17 -7.94
CA VAL A 108 -22.27 29.89 -9.14
C VAL A 108 -21.01 30.70 -8.85
N PHE A 109 -19.99 30.51 -9.68
CA PHE A 109 -18.78 31.34 -9.66
C PHE A 109 -18.85 32.43 -10.74
N HIS A 110 -18.84 33.69 -10.30
CA HIS A 110 -18.88 34.87 -11.17
C HIS A 110 -17.45 35.35 -11.43
N VAL A 111 -16.99 35.24 -12.67
CA VAL A 111 -15.65 35.67 -13.08
C VAL A 111 -15.62 37.20 -13.20
N THR A 112 -14.64 37.83 -12.56
CA THR A 112 -14.42 39.30 -12.63
C THR A 112 -13.18 39.67 -13.43
N ALA A 113 -12.16 38.83 -13.46
CA ALA A 113 -10.96 38.98 -14.28
C ALA A 113 -10.28 37.65 -14.57
N ILE A 114 -9.53 37.62 -15.66
CA ILE A 114 -8.60 36.56 -15.98
C ILE A 114 -7.25 37.23 -16.26
N THR A 115 -6.24 36.87 -15.46
CA THR A 115 -4.86 37.31 -15.68
C THR A 115 -4.01 36.10 -16.07
N MET A 116 -3.03 36.33 -16.90
CA MET A 116 -2.10 35.27 -17.36
C MET A 116 -0.74 35.84 -17.67
N ARG A 117 0.26 34.99 -17.67
CA ARG A 117 1.60 35.33 -18.12
C ARG A 117 1.59 35.70 -19.62
N GLU A 118 2.54 36.49 -20.06
CA GLU A 118 2.71 36.79 -21.51
C GLU A 118 3.08 35.51 -22.29
N ASP A 119 3.86 34.63 -21.68
CA ASP A 119 4.31 33.33 -22.19
C ASP A 119 3.57 32.16 -21.57
N VAL A 120 2.27 32.31 -21.32
CA VAL A 120 1.44 31.35 -20.60
C VAL A 120 1.49 29.94 -21.17
N LEU A 121 1.67 28.96 -20.31
CA LEU A 121 1.50 27.55 -20.61
C LEU A 121 0.19 27.06 -20.01
N HIS A 122 -0.62 26.39 -20.82
CA HIS A 122 -1.82 25.75 -20.31
C HIS A 122 -1.48 24.43 -19.63
N GLN A 123 -1.61 24.38 -18.31
CA GLN A 123 -1.50 23.14 -17.56
C GLN A 123 -2.86 22.48 -17.45
N THR A 124 -2.94 21.24 -17.84
CA THR A 124 -4.08 20.37 -17.56
C THR A 124 -3.59 19.15 -16.80
N LEU A 125 -4.44 18.64 -15.93
CA LEU A 125 -4.16 17.43 -15.15
C LEU A 125 -5.17 16.36 -15.55
N LEU A 126 -4.68 15.24 -16.02
CA LEU A 126 -5.56 14.09 -16.24
C LEU A 126 -5.98 13.53 -14.88
N HIS A 127 -7.28 13.45 -14.67
CA HIS A 127 -7.88 13.04 -13.41
C HIS A 127 -8.59 11.70 -13.56
N GLY A 128 -8.41 10.82 -12.56
CA GLY A 128 -9.13 9.56 -12.49
C GLY A 128 -8.29 8.31 -12.66
N ALA A 129 -8.92 7.19 -12.31
CA ALA A 129 -8.42 5.84 -12.49
C ALA A 129 -9.51 5.00 -13.14
N GLY A 130 -9.15 4.07 -14.00
CA GLY A 130 -10.11 3.17 -14.62
C GLY A 130 -9.53 2.43 -15.83
N PRO A 131 -10.28 1.54 -16.43
CA PRO A 131 -9.75 0.68 -17.50
C PRO A 131 -9.37 1.45 -18.78
N LYS A 132 -9.85 2.68 -18.93
CA LYS A 132 -9.57 3.54 -20.10
C LYS A 132 -8.66 4.73 -19.77
N ILE A 133 -8.45 5.02 -18.51
CA ILE A 133 -7.59 6.10 -18.02
C ILE A 133 -6.46 5.47 -17.22
N HIS A 134 -5.35 5.21 -17.89
CA HIS A 134 -4.16 4.66 -17.26
C HIS A 134 -3.18 5.79 -16.96
N ARG A 135 -2.59 5.77 -15.78
CA ARG A 135 -1.51 6.69 -15.41
C ARG A 135 -1.92 8.17 -15.36
N ALA A 136 -3.14 8.44 -14.86
CA ALA A 136 -3.52 9.81 -14.55
C ALA A 136 -2.55 10.42 -13.51
N GLU A 137 -2.15 11.66 -13.71
CA GLU A 137 -1.19 12.36 -12.83
C GLU A 137 -1.75 12.51 -11.41
N SER A 138 -3.05 12.73 -11.27
CA SER A 138 -3.72 12.87 -9.98
C SER A 138 -3.53 11.64 -9.08
N VAL A 139 -3.60 10.44 -9.66
CA VAL A 139 -3.41 9.19 -8.92
C VAL A 139 -2.03 9.10 -8.29
N HIS A 140 -0.99 9.49 -9.04
CA HIS A 140 0.39 9.45 -8.55
C HIS A 140 0.63 10.50 -7.46
N LEU A 141 0.13 11.72 -7.63
CA LEU A 141 0.28 12.79 -6.65
C LEU A 141 -0.45 12.46 -5.33
N LEU A 142 -1.67 11.95 -5.42
CA LEU A 142 -2.46 11.59 -4.24
C LEU A 142 -1.95 10.33 -3.54
N SER A 143 -1.39 9.37 -4.27
CA SER A 143 -0.86 8.15 -3.67
C SER A 143 0.30 8.43 -2.73
N VAL A 144 1.21 9.35 -3.07
CA VAL A 144 2.33 9.74 -2.20
C VAL A 144 1.83 10.29 -0.86
N ARG A 145 0.84 11.18 -0.90
CA ARG A 145 0.21 11.74 0.30
C ARG A 145 -0.42 10.65 1.19
N LEU A 146 -1.20 9.75 0.58
CA LEU A 146 -1.88 8.69 1.33
C LEU A 146 -0.89 7.69 1.94
N GLN A 147 0.20 7.38 1.25
CA GLN A 147 1.28 6.53 1.78
C GLN A 147 1.95 7.19 2.98
N ALA A 148 2.27 8.48 2.92
CA ALA A 148 2.84 9.22 4.04
C ALA A 148 1.88 9.23 5.25
N GLN A 149 0.62 9.58 5.03
CA GLN A 149 -0.41 9.60 6.07
C GLN A 149 -0.58 8.22 6.74
N ALA A 150 -0.67 7.16 5.95
CA ALA A 150 -0.79 5.80 6.46
C ALA A 150 0.44 5.38 7.29
N SER A 151 1.64 5.72 6.81
CA SER A 151 2.88 5.46 7.53
C SER A 151 2.91 6.15 8.91
N ASP A 152 2.47 7.41 9.00
CA ASP A 152 2.44 8.16 10.25
C ASP A 152 1.39 7.60 11.24
N ILE A 153 0.22 7.21 10.75
CA ILE A 153 -0.82 6.55 11.55
C ILE A 153 -0.28 5.25 12.15
N LEU A 154 0.33 4.41 11.33
CA LEU A 154 0.86 3.12 11.75
C LEU A 154 2.00 3.28 12.77
N LYS A 155 2.95 4.19 12.54
CA LYS A 155 4.00 4.52 13.50
C LYS A 155 3.45 5.03 14.83
N SER A 156 2.45 5.91 14.79
CA SER A 156 1.78 6.42 15.99
C SER A 156 1.02 5.34 16.76
N SER A 157 0.67 4.24 16.08
CA SER A 157 0.02 3.05 16.65
C SER A 157 1.03 1.97 17.09
N ASN A 158 2.33 2.27 17.13
CA ASN A 158 3.41 1.34 17.43
C ASN A 158 3.48 0.12 16.49
N ILE A 159 3.16 0.34 15.21
CA ILE A 159 3.33 -0.67 14.17
C ILE A 159 4.66 -0.40 13.45
N ASN A 160 5.55 -1.39 13.44
CA ASN A 160 6.82 -1.31 12.72
C ASN A 160 6.57 -1.60 11.24
N VAL A 161 6.68 -0.56 10.41
CA VAL A 161 6.31 -0.59 8.98
C VAL A 161 7.56 -0.77 8.14
N ALA A 162 7.55 -1.76 7.25
CA ALA A 162 8.58 -1.94 6.24
C ALA A 162 8.31 -1.08 4.98
N ASP A 163 7.08 -1.11 4.45
CA ASP A 163 6.67 -0.27 3.32
C ASP A 163 5.15 -0.05 3.31
N VAL A 164 4.73 1.03 2.66
CA VAL A 164 3.32 1.38 2.41
C VAL A 164 3.14 1.70 0.94
N TYR A 165 2.14 1.13 0.30
CA TYR A 165 1.90 1.33 -1.11
C TYR A 165 0.42 1.51 -1.44
N VAL A 166 0.12 2.58 -2.17
CA VAL A 166 -1.17 2.83 -2.80
C VAL A 166 -1.05 2.54 -4.28
N PRO A 167 -1.59 1.41 -4.79
CA PRO A 167 -1.50 1.07 -6.20
C PRO A 167 -2.18 2.13 -7.08
N PRO A 168 -1.62 2.52 -8.22
CA PRO A 168 -2.23 3.50 -9.13
C PRO A 168 -3.64 3.13 -9.61
N GLY A 169 -3.93 1.83 -9.74
CA GLY A 169 -5.26 1.33 -10.11
C GLY A 169 -6.30 1.32 -8.98
N SER A 170 -5.96 1.86 -7.80
CA SER A 170 -6.81 1.78 -6.61
C SER A 170 -7.88 2.87 -6.51
N ALA A 171 -8.28 3.47 -7.62
CA ALA A 171 -9.28 4.54 -7.64
C ALA A 171 -8.96 5.64 -6.61
N GLU A 172 -7.75 6.19 -6.71
CA GLU A 172 -7.20 7.26 -5.84
C GLU A 172 -7.16 6.90 -4.35
N GLY A 173 -6.75 5.67 -4.05
CA GLY A 173 -6.42 5.26 -2.69
C GLY A 173 -7.53 4.56 -1.93
N GLN A 174 -8.43 3.89 -2.63
CA GLN A 174 -9.37 2.97 -1.97
C GLN A 174 -8.71 1.67 -1.53
N HIS A 175 -7.58 1.27 -2.17
CA HIS A 175 -6.76 0.14 -1.74
C HIS A 175 -5.44 0.60 -1.14
N LEU A 176 -5.05 -0.03 -0.05
CA LEU A 176 -3.76 0.18 0.60
C LEU A 176 -3.09 -1.17 0.85
N ARG A 177 -1.84 -1.31 0.44
CA ARG A 177 -0.96 -2.43 0.77
C ARG A 177 0.06 -1.97 1.80
N VAL A 178 0.26 -2.74 2.84
CA VAL A 178 1.22 -2.44 3.91
C VAL A 178 2.05 -3.67 4.20
N SER A 179 3.35 -3.51 4.23
CA SER A 179 4.31 -4.50 4.70
C SER A 179 4.79 -4.11 6.10
N ILE A 180 4.72 -5.05 7.06
CA ILE A 180 5.08 -4.82 8.46
C ILE A 180 6.12 -5.84 8.94
N PHE A 181 6.96 -5.39 9.87
CA PHE A 181 7.73 -6.32 10.71
C PHE A 181 6.82 -6.82 11.83
N GLN A 182 6.29 -8.03 11.67
CA GLN A 182 5.38 -8.61 12.66
C GLN A 182 6.13 -9.01 13.92
N GLU A 183 5.81 -8.35 15.03
CA GLU A 183 6.45 -8.56 16.35
C GLU A 183 5.49 -9.15 17.39
N GLN A 184 4.18 -9.01 17.17
CA GLN A 184 3.15 -9.41 18.12
C GLN A 184 1.94 -10.03 17.41
N LEU A 185 1.27 -10.95 18.11
CA LEU A 185 0.01 -11.51 17.64
C LEU A 185 -1.06 -10.42 17.53
N GLY A 186 -1.84 -10.44 16.45
CA GLY A 186 -2.92 -9.47 16.21
C GLY A 186 -2.44 -8.09 15.74
N GLN A 187 -1.17 -7.94 15.39
CA GLN A 187 -0.61 -6.67 14.94
C GLN A 187 -1.18 -6.23 13.59
N ALA A 188 -1.45 -7.17 12.67
CA ALA A 188 -2.12 -6.89 11.40
C ALA A 188 -3.54 -6.35 11.64
N GLN A 189 -4.31 -6.94 12.55
CA GLN A 189 -5.64 -6.48 12.93
C GLN A 189 -5.60 -5.08 13.54
N SER A 190 -4.61 -4.79 14.38
CA SER A 190 -4.40 -3.47 14.98
C SER A 190 -4.07 -2.42 13.91
N ALA A 191 -3.24 -2.77 12.91
CA ALA A 191 -2.92 -1.92 11.77
C ALA A 191 -4.16 -1.60 10.93
N ILE A 192 -4.98 -2.60 10.60
CA ILE A 192 -6.23 -2.45 9.87
C ILE A 192 -7.19 -1.52 10.60
N ALA A 193 -7.37 -1.72 11.92
CA ALA A 193 -8.28 -0.91 12.73
C ALA A 193 -7.82 0.56 12.81
N ALA A 194 -6.53 0.82 13.03
CA ALA A 194 -5.96 2.16 13.08
C ALA A 194 -6.15 2.92 11.77
N LEU A 195 -5.89 2.27 10.64
CA LEU A 195 -6.03 2.86 9.32
C LEU A 195 -7.48 3.16 8.96
N PHE A 196 -8.43 2.25 9.19
CA PHE A 196 -9.84 2.50 8.93
C PHE A 196 -10.44 3.57 9.85
N GLY A 197 -9.96 3.67 11.10
CA GLY A 197 -10.39 4.72 12.03
C GLY A 197 -9.92 6.12 11.63
N SER A 198 -8.83 6.22 10.88
CA SER A 198 -8.17 7.50 10.56
C SER A 198 -8.30 7.92 9.10
N MET A 199 -8.49 6.99 8.16
CA MET A 199 -8.51 7.24 6.72
C MET A 199 -9.86 6.84 6.11
N PHE A 200 -10.75 7.80 5.94
CA PHE A 200 -12.12 7.53 5.48
C PHE A 200 -12.19 6.99 4.03
N SER A 201 -11.25 7.38 3.16
CA SER A 201 -11.23 6.96 1.75
C SER A 201 -10.87 5.50 1.53
N LEU A 202 -10.19 4.88 2.49
CA LEU A 202 -9.80 3.47 2.35
C LEU A 202 -11.03 2.56 2.37
N LYS A 203 -11.08 1.65 1.41
CA LYS A 203 -12.10 0.59 1.29
C LYS A 203 -11.51 -0.78 1.58
N HIS A 204 -10.30 -1.05 1.10
CA HIS A 204 -9.59 -2.29 1.33
C HIS A 204 -8.17 -2.04 1.85
N ILE A 205 -7.78 -2.76 2.88
CA ILE A 205 -6.43 -2.73 3.45
C ILE A 205 -5.88 -4.14 3.45
N PHE A 206 -4.65 -4.29 2.99
CA PHE A 206 -3.94 -5.56 2.93
C PHE A 206 -2.64 -5.45 3.72
N ILE A 207 -2.44 -6.34 4.66
CA ILE A 207 -1.23 -6.39 5.49
C ILE A 207 -0.46 -7.66 5.15
N VAL A 208 0.82 -7.51 4.84
CA VAL A 208 1.77 -8.62 4.62
C VAL A 208 2.98 -8.49 5.53
N ASP A 209 3.78 -9.54 5.61
CA ASP A 209 5.10 -9.49 6.25
C ASP A 209 6.14 -8.77 5.38
N ASP A 210 7.27 -8.42 5.98
CA ASP A 210 8.39 -7.71 5.38
C ASP A 210 9.14 -8.49 4.27
N ASP A 211 8.86 -9.77 4.12
CA ASP A 211 9.43 -10.62 3.07
C ASP A 211 8.75 -10.46 1.69
N ILE A 212 7.65 -9.70 1.61
CA ILE A 212 6.90 -9.43 0.38
C ILE A 212 7.15 -8.01 -0.11
N ASN A 213 7.64 -7.87 -1.33
CA ASN A 213 7.66 -6.58 -2.00
C ASN A 213 6.26 -6.21 -2.51
N ILE A 214 5.56 -5.35 -1.77
CA ILE A 214 4.18 -4.94 -2.07
C ILE A 214 4.02 -4.08 -3.33
N ARG A 215 5.14 -3.64 -3.93
CA ARG A 215 5.19 -2.90 -5.20
C ARG A 215 5.38 -3.81 -6.42
N ASP A 216 5.74 -5.05 -6.19
CA ASP A 216 5.85 -6.09 -7.20
C ASP A 216 4.52 -6.85 -7.29
N GLU A 217 3.78 -6.66 -8.39
CA GLU A 217 2.46 -7.27 -8.57
C GLU A 217 2.51 -8.81 -8.54
N HIS A 218 3.63 -9.41 -8.96
CA HIS A 218 3.79 -10.87 -8.95
C HIS A 218 3.94 -11.42 -7.53
N GLN A 219 4.79 -10.80 -6.70
CA GLN A 219 4.94 -11.18 -5.30
C GLN A 219 3.65 -10.92 -4.51
N TRP A 220 2.98 -9.80 -4.81
CA TRP A 220 1.71 -9.44 -4.23
C TRP A 220 0.64 -10.50 -4.48
N GLU A 221 0.42 -10.86 -5.76
CA GLU A 221 -0.57 -11.86 -6.15
C GLU A 221 -0.26 -13.22 -5.52
N TRP A 222 1.03 -13.60 -5.52
CA TRP A 222 1.48 -14.83 -4.88
C TRP A 222 1.17 -14.86 -3.38
N ALA A 223 1.43 -13.76 -2.66
CA ALA A 223 1.13 -13.67 -1.23
C ALA A 223 -0.38 -13.77 -0.96
N PHE A 224 -1.20 -13.10 -1.76
CA PHE A 224 -2.65 -13.12 -1.62
C PHE A 224 -3.23 -14.52 -1.82
N VAL A 225 -2.74 -15.27 -2.81
CA VAL A 225 -3.20 -16.64 -3.07
C VAL A 225 -2.69 -17.64 -2.03
N SER A 226 -1.45 -17.49 -1.55
CA SER A 226 -0.79 -18.51 -0.73
C SER A 226 -0.97 -18.35 0.78
N ARG A 227 -1.30 -17.12 1.27
CA ARG A 227 -1.32 -16.81 2.70
C ARG A 227 -2.71 -16.51 3.27
N PHE A 228 -3.69 -16.27 2.41
CA PHE A 228 -5.02 -15.80 2.81
C PHE A 228 -6.05 -16.92 2.87
N GLN A 229 -6.83 -16.96 3.97
CA GLN A 229 -8.04 -17.76 4.12
C GLN A 229 -9.21 -16.86 4.51
N ALA A 230 -10.24 -16.80 3.67
CA ALA A 230 -11.31 -15.81 3.75
C ALA A 230 -12.13 -15.85 5.04
N ASP A 231 -12.28 -17.00 5.64
CA ASP A 231 -13.05 -17.23 6.89
C ASP A 231 -12.26 -16.80 8.14
N ARG A 232 -10.93 -16.73 8.06
CA ARG A 232 -10.03 -16.45 9.18
C ARG A 232 -9.41 -15.06 9.09
N ASP A 233 -8.97 -14.69 7.89
CA ASP A 233 -8.01 -13.58 7.69
C ASP A 233 -8.68 -12.33 7.13
N MET A 234 -10.02 -12.37 6.91
CA MET A 234 -10.78 -11.21 6.46
C MET A 234 -11.55 -10.56 7.61
N ILE A 235 -11.37 -9.25 7.76
CA ILE A 235 -12.10 -8.43 8.72
C ILE A 235 -13.00 -7.47 7.96
N SER A 236 -14.29 -7.46 8.24
CA SER A 236 -15.23 -6.52 7.61
C SER A 236 -15.85 -5.57 8.63
N TYR A 237 -15.88 -4.27 8.28
CA TYR A 237 -16.52 -3.22 9.06
C TYR A 237 -17.70 -2.65 8.27
N LYS A 238 -18.91 -2.95 8.70
CA LYS A 238 -20.15 -2.44 8.10
C LYS A 238 -20.50 -1.06 8.64
N GLY A 239 -21.17 -0.25 7.82
CA GLY A 239 -21.64 1.08 8.23
C GLY A 239 -20.52 2.11 8.40
N MET A 240 -19.39 1.91 7.77
CA MET A 240 -18.28 2.87 7.75
C MET A 240 -18.48 3.90 6.63
N PRO A 241 -18.00 5.15 6.84
CA PRO A 241 -18.03 6.15 5.76
C PRO A 241 -17.34 5.62 4.50
N GLY A 242 -18.03 5.70 3.36
CA GLY A 242 -17.54 5.30 2.04
C GLY A 242 -17.37 6.49 1.12
N MET A 243 -16.82 6.25 -0.06
CA MET A 243 -16.71 7.25 -1.11
C MET A 243 -18.05 7.37 -1.83
N PRO A 244 -18.66 8.57 -1.90
CA PRO A 244 -19.98 8.76 -2.53
C PRO A 244 -20.05 8.35 -4.01
N MET A 245 -18.90 8.37 -4.71
CA MET A 245 -18.79 7.99 -6.12
C MET A 245 -18.43 6.51 -6.32
N ASP A 246 -18.39 5.71 -5.28
CA ASP A 246 -18.15 4.27 -5.37
C ASP A 246 -19.46 3.56 -5.82
N PRO A 247 -19.55 3.03 -7.05
CA PRO A 247 -20.77 2.44 -7.57
C PRO A 247 -21.19 1.15 -6.87
N SER A 248 -20.35 0.59 -6.02
CA SER A 248 -20.67 -0.60 -5.21
C SER A 248 -21.39 -0.26 -3.89
N VAL A 249 -21.56 1.03 -3.58
CA VAL A 249 -22.32 1.50 -2.43
C VAL A 249 -23.77 1.74 -2.88
N GLU A 250 -24.68 0.90 -2.44
CA GLU A 250 -26.08 0.91 -2.91
C GLU A 250 -26.91 2.05 -2.31
N ASP A 251 -26.76 2.32 -1.00
CA ASP A 251 -27.60 3.28 -0.27
C ASP A 251 -26.80 4.21 0.65
N GLY A 252 -26.71 5.47 0.25
CA GLY A 252 -26.20 6.54 1.10
C GLY A 252 -24.66 6.58 1.21
N PRO A 253 -24.13 7.32 2.20
CA PRO A 253 -22.69 7.58 2.32
C PRO A 253 -21.92 6.48 3.08
N PHE A 254 -22.58 5.37 3.44
CA PHE A 254 -22.00 4.31 4.26
C PHE A 254 -21.83 3.03 3.46
N GLY A 255 -20.67 2.43 3.59
CA GLY A 255 -20.34 1.16 2.93
C GLY A 255 -19.74 0.14 3.89
N THR A 256 -19.26 -0.96 3.34
CA THR A 256 -18.49 -1.97 4.06
C THR A 256 -17.02 -1.85 3.67
N LYS A 257 -16.13 -1.82 4.66
CA LYS A 257 -14.68 -1.85 4.49
C LYS A 257 -14.16 -3.23 4.83
N ALA A 258 -13.13 -3.68 4.11
CA ALA A 258 -12.52 -4.99 4.35
C ALA A 258 -11.01 -4.87 4.55
N GLY A 259 -10.52 -5.44 5.64
CA GLY A 259 -9.11 -5.66 5.90
C GLY A 259 -8.73 -7.12 5.64
N PHE A 260 -7.57 -7.34 5.07
CA PHE A 260 -7.04 -8.64 4.69
C PHE A 260 -5.69 -8.85 5.38
N ASP A 261 -5.63 -9.83 6.27
CA ASP A 261 -4.41 -10.24 6.95
C ASP A 261 -3.73 -11.33 6.12
N LEU A 262 -2.65 -10.99 5.47
CA LEU A 262 -1.83 -11.88 4.66
C LEU A 262 -0.50 -12.18 5.35
N THR A 263 -0.41 -11.94 6.66
CA THR A 263 0.80 -12.27 7.43
C THR A 263 0.87 -13.76 7.72
N LEU A 264 2.08 -14.29 7.81
CA LEU A 264 2.30 -15.65 8.27
C LEU A 264 1.99 -15.75 9.77
N PRO A 265 1.47 -16.90 10.27
CA PRO A 265 1.29 -17.10 11.70
C PRO A 265 2.61 -16.94 12.46
N LEU A 266 2.70 -15.95 13.34
CA LEU A 266 3.93 -15.56 14.02
C LEU A 266 4.65 -16.74 14.72
N GLN A 267 3.88 -17.66 15.33
CA GLN A 267 4.43 -18.82 16.04
C GLN A 267 4.98 -19.91 15.12
N ARG A 268 4.63 -19.87 13.82
CA ARG A 268 5.00 -20.87 12.83
C ARG A 268 5.89 -20.31 11.73
N ARG A 269 6.27 -19.04 11.83
CA ARG A 269 7.01 -18.31 10.77
C ARG A 269 8.34 -18.99 10.42
N ASP A 270 9.00 -19.61 11.40
CA ASP A 270 10.28 -20.28 11.22
C ASP A 270 10.15 -21.74 10.74
N GLU A 271 8.92 -22.25 10.57
CA GLU A 271 8.71 -23.59 10.02
C GLU A 271 9.08 -23.61 8.53
N LEU A 272 9.70 -24.70 8.08
CA LEU A 272 10.09 -24.89 6.68
C LEU A 272 8.89 -24.69 5.71
N MET A 273 7.71 -25.17 6.09
CA MET A 273 6.50 -25.04 5.29
C MET A 273 5.99 -23.59 5.12
N MET A 274 6.44 -22.65 5.96
CA MET A 274 6.12 -21.24 5.89
C MET A 274 7.19 -20.44 5.13
N THR A 275 8.29 -21.09 4.75
CA THR A 275 9.39 -20.44 4.06
C THR A 275 9.21 -20.53 2.55
N ALA A 276 9.33 -19.40 1.85
CA ALA A 276 9.31 -19.40 0.39
C ALA A 276 10.50 -20.17 -0.17
N ALA A 277 10.22 -21.10 -1.09
CA ALA A 277 11.26 -21.88 -1.72
C ALA A 277 12.18 -20.99 -2.58
N THR A 278 13.47 -21.05 -2.31
CA THR A 278 14.49 -20.31 -3.06
C THR A 278 15.38 -21.27 -3.84
N ALA A 279 15.93 -20.80 -4.95
CA ALA A 279 16.96 -21.54 -5.66
C ALA A 279 18.18 -21.75 -4.72
N PRO A 280 18.79 -22.95 -4.70
CA PRO A 280 19.93 -23.19 -3.85
C PRO A 280 21.12 -22.33 -4.27
N ILE A 281 21.77 -21.71 -3.30
CA ILE A 281 23.03 -21.00 -3.51
C ILE A 281 24.14 -22.04 -3.49
N LEU A 282 24.75 -22.32 -4.66
CA LEU A 282 25.83 -23.29 -4.80
C LEU A 282 27.21 -22.64 -4.69
N GLU A 283 27.28 -21.35 -4.34
CA GLU A 283 28.52 -20.60 -4.16
C GLU A 283 28.94 -20.63 -2.70
N GLY A 284 30.18 -20.98 -2.46
CA GLY A 284 30.75 -21.02 -1.13
C GLY A 284 32.09 -21.80 -1.09
N PRO A 285 32.83 -21.70 0.01
CA PRO A 285 34.11 -22.39 0.14
C PRO A 285 33.89 -23.90 0.22
N VAL A 286 34.71 -24.66 -0.52
CA VAL A 286 34.82 -26.11 -0.37
C VAL A 286 35.40 -26.41 0.99
N ARG A 287 34.65 -27.10 1.86
CA ARG A 287 35.01 -27.37 3.24
C ARG A 287 35.40 -28.83 3.49
N TYR A 288 34.82 -29.73 2.72
CA TYR A 288 34.96 -31.19 2.92
C TYR A 288 35.26 -31.89 1.61
N LYS A 289 35.90 -33.06 1.74
CA LYS A 289 36.23 -33.93 0.60
C LYS A 289 35.18 -35.01 0.37
N THR A 290 34.43 -35.39 1.40
CA THR A 290 33.43 -36.45 1.33
C THR A 290 32.16 -36.08 2.07
N VAL A 291 31.02 -36.66 1.65
CA VAL A 291 29.73 -36.52 2.30
C VAL A 291 29.80 -37.00 3.76
N ASN A 292 30.50 -38.09 4.03
CA ASN A 292 30.66 -38.61 5.39
C ASN A 292 31.30 -37.56 6.31
N GLN A 293 32.38 -36.89 5.85
CA GLN A 293 33.04 -35.85 6.64
C GLN A 293 32.13 -34.66 6.89
N ALA A 294 31.36 -34.23 5.88
CA ALA A 294 30.41 -33.12 6.02
C ALA A 294 29.34 -33.47 7.05
N LEU A 295 28.73 -34.63 6.96
CA LEU A 295 27.70 -35.08 7.87
C LEU A 295 28.20 -35.40 9.30
N GLU A 296 29.47 -35.79 9.47
CA GLU A 296 30.05 -35.98 10.81
C GLU A 296 30.27 -34.67 11.56
N LYS A 297 30.49 -33.56 10.82
CA LYS A 297 30.87 -32.28 11.43
C LYS A 297 29.74 -31.24 11.47
N ASP A 298 28.95 -31.20 10.42
CA ASP A 298 27.97 -30.11 10.22
C ASP A 298 26.51 -30.62 10.09
N ALA A 299 26.24 -31.93 10.22
CA ALA A 299 24.87 -32.45 10.13
C ALA A 299 23.92 -31.79 11.16
N PRO A 300 22.64 -31.63 10.82
CA PRO A 300 21.97 -32.06 9.58
C PRO A 300 22.14 -31.07 8.41
N LEU A 301 22.29 -31.59 7.17
CA LEU A 301 22.51 -30.76 5.97
C LEU A 301 21.55 -31.13 4.85
N TYR A 302 21.08 -30.10 4.10
CA TYR A 302 20.37 -30.28 2.84
C TYR A 302 21.31 -30.76 1.72
N PHE A 303 20.75 -31.33 0.66
CA PHE A 303 21.51 -31.73 -0.51
C PHE A 303 22.30 -30.56 -1.14
N SER A 304 21.67 -29.40 -1.25
CA SER A 304 22.33 -28.20 -1.75
C SER A 304 23.51 -27.73 -0.88
N GLU A 305 23.39 -27.86 0.43
CA GLU A 305 24.47 -27.51 1.37
C GLU A 305 25.63 -28.49 1.24
N LEU A 306 25.33 -29.78 1.01
CA LEU A 306 26.37 -30.77 0.68
C LEU A 306 27.05 -30.44 -0.64
N MET A 307 26.30 -30.02 -1.67
CA MET A 307 26.88 -29.57 -2.94
C MET A 307 27.85 -28.40 -2.73
N THR A 308 27.45 -27.39 -2.00
CA THR A 308 28.30 -26.24 -1.67
C THR A 308 29.53 -26.67 -0.86
N ALA A 309 29.32 -27.46 0.19
CA ALA A 309 30.38 -27.88 1.09
C ALA A 309 31.45 -28.76 0.42
N LEU A 310 31.09 -29.52 -0.63
CA LEU A 310 31.97 -30.35 -1.41
C LEU A 310 32.43 -29.72 -2.74
N GLY A 311 31.89 -28.56 -3.11
CA GLY A 311 32.17 -27.90 -4.38
C GLY A 311 31.55 -28.60 -5.61
N SER A 312 30.51 -29.38 -5.40
CA SER A 312 29.82 -30.11 -6.46
C SER A 312 28.89 -29.19 -7.25
N ARG A 313 28.90 -29.30 -8.57
CA ARG A 313 28.01 -28.51 -9.44
C ARG A 313 26.76 -29.28 -9.89
N ASP A 314 26.85 -30.58 -10.02
CA ASP A 314 25.74 -31.42 -10.48
C ASP A 314 25.26 -32.47 -9.43
N GLY A 315 25.93 -32.56 -8.29
CA GLY A 315 25.57 -33.43 -7.18
C GLY A 315 25.71 -34.93 -7.41
N ARG A 316 26.25 -35.37 -8.56
CA ARG A 316 26.31 -36.79 -8.94
C ARG A 316 27.16 -37.61 -7.97
N GLU A 317 28.34 -37.12 -7.63
CA GLU A 317 29.25 -37.78 -6.69
C GLU A 317 28.67 -37.79 -5.26
N ILE A 318 27.85 -36.79 -4.90
CA ILE A 318 27.17 -36.73 -3.61
C ILE A 318 26.13 -37.85 -3.54
N THR A 319 25.33 -38.00 -4.60
CA THR A 319 24.30 -39.05 -4.68
C THR A 319 24.91 -40.43 -4.49
N VAL A 320 26.05 -40.72 -5.14
CA VAL A 320 26.76 -41.99 -5.00
C VAL A 320 27.18 -42.24 -3.54
N GLN A 321 27.78 -41.23 -2.90
CA GLN A 321 28.23 -41.34 -1.50
C GLN A 321 27.06 -41.47 -0.51
N LEU A 322 25.93 -40.78 -0.77
CA LEU A 322 24.70 -40.92 0.02
C LEU A 322 24.12 -42.34 -0.11
N ASP A 323 24.13 -42.92 -1.32
CA ASP A 323 23.68 -44.29 -1.55
C ASP A 323 24.56 -45.30 -0.86
N GLU A 324 25.89 -45.11 -0.82
CA GLU A 324 26.81 -45.93 -0.04
C GLU A 324 26.50 -45.88 1.46
N LEU A 325 26.22 -44.67 2.00
CA LEU A 325 25.84 -44.53 3.41
C LEU A 325 24.49 -45.17 3.71
N ARG A 326 23.54 -45.08 2.77
CA ARG A 326 22.23 -45.72 2.86
C ARG A 326 22.38 -47.25 2.86
N ALA A 327 23.18 -47.80 1.96
CA ALA A 327 23.44 -49.24 1.89
C ALA A 327 24.08 -49.79 3.17
N LYS A 328 24.86 -48.97 3.87
CA LYS A 328 25.47 -49.30 5.16
C LYS A 328 24.50 -49.08 6.36
N GLY A 329 23.28 -48.66 6.13
CA GLY A 329 22.29 -48.35 7.17
C GLY A 329 22.67 -47.16 8.06
N ARG A 330 23.53 -46.27 7.58
CA ARG A 330 24.04 -45.11 8.33
C ARG A 330 23.40 -43.78 7.94
N LEU A 331 22.66 -43.69 6.82
CA LEU A 331 22.04 -42.48 6.35
C LEU A 331 20.64 -42.34 6.94
N MET A 332 20.36 -41.18 7.55
CA MET A 332 19.06 -40.82 8.07
C MET A 332 18.62 -39.49 7.46
N ARG A 333 17.34 -39.16 7.62
CA ARG A 333 16.78 -37.83 7.36
C ARG A 333 15.97 -37.36 8.56
N ASP A 334 16.04 -36.08 8.86
CA ASP A 334 15.13 -35.44 9.83
C ASP A 334 13.78 -35.10 9.22
N CYS A 335 12.89 -34.50 10.02
CA CYS A 335 11.56 -34.06 9.59
C CYS A 335 11.57 -32.99 8.49
N ASP A 336 12.66 -32.25 8.38
CA ASP A 336 12.86 -31.22 7.33
C ASP A 336 13.50 -31.78 6.06
N GLY A 337 13.82 -33.09 6.05
CA GLY A 337 14.44 -33.77 4.91
C GLY A 337 15.96 -33.60 4.81
N ARG A 338 16.61 -33.01 5.83
CA ARG A 338 18.06 -32.84 5.88
C ARG A 338 18.74 -34.18 6.21
N TYR A 339 19.93 -34.39 5.63
CA TYR A 339 20.70 -35.60 5.81
C TYR A 339 21.53 -35.56 7.09
N LEU A 340 21.56 -36.68 7.79
CA LEU A 340 22.40 -36.92 8.97
C LEU A 340 22.91 -38.36 9.01
N ILE A 341 23.95 -38.61 9.80
CA ILE A 341 24.50 -39.93 10.03
C ILE A 341 24.02 -40.43 11.39
N GLY A 342 23.52 -41.65 11.41
CA GLY A 342 23.11 -42.35 12.64
C GLY A 342 23.05 -43.84 12.43
N GLU A 343 22.89 -44.59 13.52
CA GLU A 343 22.55 -46.02 13.44
C GLU A 343 21.00 -46.11 13.38
N ALA A 344 20.49 -46.76 12.34
CA ALA A 344 19.07 -47.07 12.26
C ALA A 344 18.65 -47.89 13.49
N PRO A 345 17.54 -47.52 14.18
CA PRO A 345 17.02 -48.34 15.27
C PRO A 345 16.79 -49.78 14.76
N LYS A 346 17.37 -50.76 15.43
CA LYS A 346 17.23 -52.18 15.07
C LYS A 346 15.76 -52.53 15.06
N GLY A 347 15.18 -52.77 13.87
CA GLY A 347 13.82 -53.26 13.69
C GLY A 347 12.85 -52.35 12.90
N LYS A 348 13.25 -51.14 12.48
CA LYS A 348 12.47 -50.34 11.53
C LYS A 348 13.35 -50.04 10.32
N THR A 349 12.98 -50.54 9.16
CA THR A 349 13.52 -50.08 7.87
C THR A 349 13.12 -48.61 7.75
N GLY A 350 14.08 -47.75 8.14
CA GLY A 350 13.83 -46.34 8.26
C GLY A 350 13.66 -45.67 6.91
N LEU A 351 12.47 -45.32 6.62
CA LEU A 351 12.09 -44.29 5.67
C LEU A 351 10.81 -43.67 6.22
N PHE A 352 10.91 -42.41 6.54
CA PHE A 352 9.77 -41.49 6.70
C PHE A 352 8.54 -42.22 7.28
N ASP A 353 8.27 -42.08 8.57
CA ASP A 353 6.96 -42.43 9.14
C ASP A 353 6.00 -41.25 8.89
N PRO A 354 5.11 -41.30 7.88
CA PRO A 354 4.14 -40.26 7.62
C PRO A 354 3.03 -40.16 8.69
N GLN A 355 3.12 -41.00 9.75
CA GLN A 355 2.13 -41.10 10.82
C GLN A 355 2.57 -40.47 12.15
N HIS A 356 3.71 -39.82 12.21
CA HIS A 356 4.04 -38.99 13.37
C HIS A 356 3.19 -37.71 13.29
N LYS A 357 1.90 -37.86 13.55
CA LYS A 357 1.04 -36.72 13.90
C LYS A 357 1.56 -36.20 15.22
N ASP A 358 1.95 -34.95 15.22
CA ASP A 358 2.17 -34.18 16.44
C ASP A 358 0.91 -34.35 17.33
N PRO A 359 1.03 -34.81 18.57
CA PRO A 359 -0.11 -35.01 19.45
C PRO A 359 -0.83 -33.70 19.84
N ASN A 360 -0.39 -32.55 19.32
CA ASN A 360 -0.96 -31.23 19.61
C ASN A 360 -1.60 -30.54 18.38
N VAL A 361 -1.91 -31.26 17.28
CA VAL A 361 -2.69 -30.73 16.14
C VAL A 361 -4.02 -31.46 16.05
#